data_87622296a33881d649b4839a056ee974
#
_entry.id   87622296a33881d649b4839a056ee974
#
_cell.length_a   1.000
_cell.length_b   1.000
_cell.length_c   1.000
_cell.angle_alpha   90.00
_cell.angle_beta   90.00
_cell.angle_gamma   90.00
#
_symmetry.space_group_name_H-M   'P 1'
#
loop_
_entity.id
_entity.type
_entity.pdbx_description
1 polymer ?
#
loop_
_entity_poly.entity_id
_entity_poly.type
_entity_poly.pdbx_seq_one_letter_code
_entity_poly.pdbx_strand_id
1 'polypeptide(L)'
;LEHEHAVTYPCEREGDPGERVVFTERFPTADGRARLVPAQLIRAAEQPDPDYPYVLITGRQLEHWHTGSMTRRTEVLSAIEPGPVGSFHPADLAALGVAPGGAVTIASRRGSVTLFARADAGTPRGALFLPFCYYEAAANMLTNPALDPFGKIPEFKYCAVKVTAGGTPAARFGYD
;
A
#
# COMPACT_ATOMS: atom_id res chain seq x y z
N LEU A 1 18.65 2.46 -27.25
CA LEU A 1 18.61 1.28 -26.37
C LEU A 1 19.34 0.05 -26.95
N GLU A 2 19.78 0.07 -28.20
CA GLU A 2 20.50 -1.07 -28.81
C GLU A 2 21.87 -1.33 -28.14
N HIS A 3 22.50 -0.29 -27.61
CA HIS A 3 23.83 -0.35 -26.99
C HIS A 3 23.82 -0.01 -25.50
N GLU A 4 22.70 0.42 -24.95
CA GLU A 4 22.56 0.82 -23.54
C GLU A 4 21.40 0.10 -22.88
N HIS A 5 21.64 -0.45 -21.70
CA HIS A 5 20.58 -1.17 -20.94
C HIS A 5 19.58 -0.24 -20.27
N ALA A 6 19.96 1.02 -20.04
CA ALA A 6 19.11 2.04 -19.45
C ALA A 6 19.54 3.44 -19.89
N VAL A 7 18.59 4.35 -20.00
CA VAL A 7 18.80 5.74 -20.33
C VAL A 7 18.24 6.60 -19.20
N THR A 8 19.00 7.59 -18.73
CA THR A 8 18.53 8.55 -17.74
C THR A 8 17.83 9.71 -18.45
N TYR A 9 16.58 9.96 -18.12
CA TYR A 9 15.80 11.07 -18.65
C TYR A 9 15.99 12.33 -17.77
N PRO A 10 16.04 13.54 -18.34
CA PRO A 10 16.00 13.85 -19.78
C PRO A 10 17.29 13.50 -20.51
N CYS A 11 17.14 13.06 -21.76
CA CYS A 11 18.23 12.68 -22.64
C CYS A 11 17.89 13.18 -24.05
N GLU A 12 18.67 14.12 -24.58
CA GLU A 12 18.35 14.82 -25.84
C GLU A 12 18.85 14.07 -27.08
N ARG A 13 19.90 13.26 -26.93
CA ARG A 13 20.54 12.57 -28.05
C ARG A 13 21.19 11.27 -27.60
N GLU A 14 21.55 10.45 -28.58
CA GLU A 14 22.30 9.21 -28.36
C GLU A 14 23.66 9.50 -27.69
N GLY A 15 24.01 8.70 -26.69
CA GLY A 15 25.25 8.86 -25.91
C GLY A 15 25.19 9.96 -24.83
N ASP A 16 24.08 10.65 -24.70
CA ASP A 16 23.88 11.62 -23.62
C ASP A 16 23.68 10.87 -22.30
N PRO A 17 24.46 11.16 -21.24
CA PRO A 17 24.32 10.51 -19.96
C PRO A 17 23.00 10.86 -19.24
N GLY A 18 22.25 11.84 -19.74
CA GLY A 18 21.06 12.38 -19.12
C GLY A 18 21.33 13.14 -17.81
N GLU A 19 20.27 13.58 -17.16
CA GLU A 19 20.36 14.34 -15.93
C GLU A 19 19.84 13.52 -14.73
N ARG A 20 20.67 13.27 -13.74
CA ARG A 20 20.27 12.59 -12.50
C ARG A 20 19.40 13.48 -11.61
N VAL A 21 19.61 14.78 -11.66
CA VAL A 21 18.83 15.79 -10.94
C VAL A 21 18.41 16.85 -11.95
N VAL A 22 17.12 16.96 -12.17
CA VAL A 22 16.56 17.94 -13.11
C VAL A 22 16.40 19.33 -12.46
N PHE A 23 16.30 20.36 -13.30
CA PHE A 23 16.04 21.75 -12.88
C PHE A 23 17.10 22.35 -11.94
N THR A 24 18.35 21.95 -12.09
CA THR A 24 19.46 22.48 -11.27
C THR A 24 19.78 23.93 -11.56
N GLU A 25 19.58 24.39 -12.80
CA GLU A 25 19.88 25.76 -13.23
C GLU A 25 18.60 26.60 -13.42
N ARG A 26 17.57 26.02 -13.99
CA ARG A 26 16.30 26.71 -14.26
C ARG A 26 15.13 25.75 -14.40
N PHE A 27 13.94 26.25 -14.13
CA PHE A 27 12.70 25.52 -14.40
C PHE A 27 12.21 25.80 -15.83
N PRO A 28 11.40 24.87 -16.43
CA PRO A 28 10.85 25.04 -17.78
C PRO A 28 9.61 25.98 -17.76
N THR A 29 9.82 27.18 -17.25
CA THR A 29 8.84 28.27 -17.16
C THR A 29 9.35 29.49 -17.92
N ALA A 30 8.47 30.42 -18.28
CA ALA A 30 8.88 31.59 -19.07
C ALA A 30 9.96 32.43 -18.40
N ASP A 31 9.93 32.54 -17.07
CA ASP A 31 10.90 33.29 -16.26
C ASP A 31 12.01 32.39 -15.66
N GLY A 32 12.00 31.10 -15.94
CA GLY A 32 12.98 30.13 -15.42
C GLY A 32 12.86 29.79 -13.94
N ARG A 33 11.80 30.25 -13.26
CA ARG A 33 11.59 30.06 -11.82
C ARG A 33 10.53 29.01 -11.53
N ALA A 34 10.68 28.30 -10.41
CA ALA A 34 9.63 27.42 -9.91
C ALA A 34 8.38 28.23 -9.52
N ARG A 35 7.20 27.72 -9.84
CA ARG A 35 5.95 28.27 -9.34
C ARG A 35 5.60 27.58 -8.03
N LEU A 36 5.65 28.32 -6.94
CA LEU A 36 5.16 27.84 -5.65
C LEU A 36 3.66 28.09 -5.57
N VAL A 37 2.90 27.02 -5.41
CA VAL A 37 1.45 27.07 -5.25
C VAL A 37 1.12 26.69 -3.83
N PRO A 38 0.44 27.56 -3.06
CA PRO A 38 0.01 27.21 -1.71
C PRO A 38 -1.03 26.10 -1.78
N ALA A 39 -0.82 25.06 -0.97
CA ALA A 39 -1.75 23.93 -0.86
C ALA A 39 -2.34 23.86 0.54
N GLN A 40 -3.62 23.56 0.63
CA GLN A 40 -4.30 23.25 1.88
C GLN A 40 -4.29 21.74 2.10
N LEU A 41 -3.90 21.31 3.30
CA LEU A 41 -4.03 19.92 3.71
C LEU A 41 -5.49 19.66 4.11
N ILE A 42 -6.15 18.82 3.34
CA ILE A 42 -7.49 18.31 3.67
C ILE A 42 -7.30 16.96 4.35
N ARG A 43 -7.90 16.79 5.52
CA ARG A 43 -7.88 15.50 6.21
C ARG A 43 -8.67 14.46 5.43
N ALA A 44 -8.27 13.19 5.57
CA ALA A 44 -9.04 12.06 5.06
C ALA A 44 -10.47 12.10 5.62
N ALA A 45 -11.43 11.64 4.83
CA ALA A 45 -12.85 11.65 5.20
C ALA A 45 -13.15 10.77 6.43
N GLU A 46 -12.37 9.72 6.65
CA GLU A 46 -12.46 8.85 7.80
C GLU A 46 -11.19 8.94 8.64
N GLN A 47 -11.34 9.31 9.91
CA GLN A 47 -10.24 9.38 10.87
C GLN A 47 -10.36 8.25 11.88
N PRO A 48 -9.24 7.76 12.46
CA PRO A 48 -9.29 6.86 13.61
C PRO A 48 -10.08 7.45 14.79
N ASP A 49 -10.76 6.58 15.49
CA ASP A 49 -11.52 6.89 16.69
C ASP A 49 -11.41 5.74 17.71
N PRO A 50 -12.02 5.83 18.90
CA PRO A 50 -11.93 4.77 19.92
C PRO A 50 -12.44 3.40 19.47
N ASP A 51 -13.40 3.32 18.54
CA ASP A 51 -13.94 2.07 18.03
C ASP A 51 -13.07 1.47 16.90
N TYR A 52 -12.37 2.33 16.14
CA TYR A 52 -11.49 1.97 15.02
C TYR A 52 -10.16 2.72 15.14
N PRO A 53 -9.29 2.31 16.09
CA PRO A 53 -8.13 3.13 16.50
C PRO A 53 -6.93 3.07 15.56
N TYR A 54 -6.92 2.19 14.55
CA TYR A 54 -5.80 2.02 13.64
C TYR A 54 -6.07 2.64 12.28
N VAL A 55 -5.00 3.12 11.64
CA VAL A 55 -5.00 3.53 10.23
C VAL A 55 -4.65 2.32 9.36
N LEU A 56 -5.52 1.94 8.46
CA LEU A 56 -5.21 0.98 7.40
C LEU A 56 -4.62 1.71 6.19
N ILE A 57 -3.45 1.27 5.77
CA ILE A 57 -2.78 1.67 4.53
C ILE A 57 -2.80 0.47 3.59
N THR A 58 -3.36 0.63 2.39
CA THR A 58 -3.33 -0.43 1.38
C THR A 58 -2.27 -0.13 0.32
N GLY A 59 -1.69 -1.18 -0.26
CA GLY A 59 -0.63 -0.99 -1.24
C GLY A 59 -0.30 -2.23 -2.05
N ARG A 60 0.83 -2.15 -2.75
CA ARG A 60 1.36 -3.23 -3.58
C ARG A 60 2.29 -4.12 -2.80
N GLN A 61 2.33 -5.38 -3.19
CA GLN A 61 3.32 -6.37 -2.78
C GLN A 61 4.32 -6.54 -3.93
N LEU A 62 5.61 -6.65 -3.63
CA LEU A 62 6.65 -6.70 -4.67
C LEU A 62 6.46 -7.89 -5.61
N GLU A 63 6.16 -9.05 -5.04
CA GLU A 63 6.06 -10.34 -5.75
C GLU A 63 4.76 -10.46 -6.56
N HIS A 64 3.76 -9.62 -6.26
CA HIS A 64 2.45 -9.71 -6.90
C HIS A 64 2.04 -8.41 -7.57
N TRP A 65 1.72 -8.50 -8.87
CA TRP A 65 1.30 -7.36 -9.66
C TRP A 65 -0.15 -6.94 -9.32
N HIS A 66 -0.32 -5.71 -8.83
CA HIS A 66 -1.61 -5.13 -8.49
C HIS A 66 -2.50 -6.05 -7.63
N THR A 67 -3.66 -6.42 -8.14
CA THR A 67 -4.63 -7.32 -7.49
C THR A 67 -4.23 -8.80 -7.54
N GLY A 68 -3.07 -9.12 -8.12
CA GLY A 68 -2.57 -10.48 -8.21
C GLY A 68 -3.26 -11.37 -9.24
N SER A 69 -4.17 -10.83 -10.04
CA SER A 69 -4.97 -11.60 -11.01
C SER A 69 -4.13 -12.43 -12.01
N MET A 70 -2.92 -11.99 -12.30
CA MET A 70 -1.95 -12.74 -13.11
C MET A 70 -0.91 -13.46 -12.26
N THR A 71 -0.22 -12.71 -11.39
CA THR A 71 0.95 -13.21 -10.66
C THR A 71 0.61 -14.23 -9.59
N ARG A 72 -0.60 -14.19 -9.02
CA ARG A 72 -1.09 -15.19 -8.07
C ARG A 72 -1.41 -16.56 -8.70
N ARG A 73 -1.34 -16.67 -10.04
CA ARG A 73 -1.42 -17.93 -10.79
C ARG A 73 -0.04 -18.55 -11.06
N THR A 74 1.03 -17.88 -10.63
CA THR A 74 2.41 -18.33 -10.80
C THR A 74 2.87 -19.03 -9.54
N GLU A 75 3.21 -20.31 -9.60
CA GLU A 75 3.66 -21.10 -8.46
C GLU A 75 4.89 -20.50 -7.77
N VAL A 76 5.88 -20.08 -8.55
CA VAL A 76 7.13 -19.49 -8.03
C VAL A 76 6.86 -18.24 -7.18
N LEU A 77 6.07 -17.29 -7.70
CA LEU A 77 5.77 -16.05 -6.94
C LEU A 77 4.88 -16.35 -5.73
N SER A 78 3.95 -17.29 -5.87
CA SER A 78 3.11 -17.73 -4.75
C SER A 78 3.89 -18.52 -3.69
N ALA A 79 5.03 -19.14 -4.03
CA ALA A 79 5.90 -19.80 -3.06
C ALA A 79 6.69 -18.76 -2.20
N ILE A 80 7.01 -17.60 -2.79
CA ILE A 80 7.70 -16.52 -2.07
C ILE A 80 6.76 -15.81 -1.09
N GLU A 81 5.57 -15.42 -1.55
CA GLU A 81 4.54 -14.74 -0.76
C GLU A 81 3.18 -15.47 -0.93
N PRO A 82 2.97 -16.56 -0.16
CA PRO A 82 1.91 -17.52 -0.46
C PRO A 82 0.51 -17.06 -0.04
N GLY A 83 0.40 -16.20 0.95
CA GLY A 83 -0.90 -15.88 1.54
C GLY A 83 -1.00 -14.48 2.12
N PRO A 84 -2.20 -14.09 2.56
CA PRO A 84 -2.46 -12.75 3.02
C PRO A 84 -1.74 -12.45 4.33
N VAL A 85 -0.85 -11.46 4.26
CA VAL A 85 -0.06 -10.98 5.39
C VAL A 85 -0.23 -9.47 5.51
N GLY A 86 -0.50 -9.00 6.72
CA GLY A 86 -0.49 -7.57 7.04
C GLY A 86 0.73 -7.20 7.86
N SER A 87 1.36 -6.07 7.58
CA SER A 87 2.49 -5.55 8.35
C SER A 87 2.02 -4.65 9.48
N PHE A 88 2.57 -4.88 10.68
CA PHE A 88 2.25 -4.17 11.92
C PHE A 88 3.54 -3.79 12.65
N HIS A 89 3.50 -2.68 13.35
CA HIS A 89 4.60 -2.38 14.26
C HIS A 89 4.68 -3.44 15.37
N PRO A 90 5.90 -3.94 15.75
CA PRO A 90 6.05 -4.99 16.76
C PRO A 90 5.39 -4.67 18.11
N ALA A 91 5.44 -3.40 18.54
CA ALA A 91 4.81 -2.99 19.79
C ALA A 91 3.27 -3.02 19.74
N ASP A 92 2.66 -2.85 18.58
CA ASP A 92 1.22 -2.95 18.40
C ASP A 92 0.78 -4.41 18.42
N LEU A 93 1.56 -5.32 17.81
CA LEU A 93 1.33 -6.77 17.93
C LEU A 93 1.45 -7.24 19.37
N ALA A 94 2.46 -6.77 20.11
CA ALA A 94 2.62 -7.09 21.52
C ALA A 94 1.43 -6.61 22.37
N ALA A 95 0.92 -5.39 22.10
CA ALA A 95 -0.25 -4.85 22.78
C ALA A 95 -1.53 -5.63 22.47
N LEU A 96 -1.63 -6.21 21.25
CA LEU A 96 -2.73 -7.08 20.84
C LEU A 96 -2.59 -8.53 21.34
N GLY A 97 -1.46 -8.88 21.93
CA GLY A 97 -1.15 -10.27 22.33
C GLY A 97 -0.94 -11.22 21.15
N VAL A 98 -0.49 -10.70 20.01
CA VAL A 98 -0.31 -11.46 18.77
C VAL A 98 1.19 -11.66 18.50
N ALA A 99 1.60 -12.91 18.35
CA ALA A 99 2.95 -13.22 17.87
C ALA A 99 3.06 -13.00 16.35
N PRO A 100 4.24 -12.68 15.82
CA PRO A 100 4.46 -12.69 14.37
C PRO A 100 4.05 -14.04 13.74
N GLY A 101 3.32 -14.00 12.64
CA GLY A 101 2.71 -15.18 12.01
C GLY A 101 1.36 -15.57 12.61
N GLY A 102 0.93 -14.96 13.72
CA GLY A 102 -0.39 -15.20 14.29
C GLY A 102 -1.53 -14.60 13.44
N ALA A 103 -2.71 -15.21 13.53
CA ALA A 103 -3.88 -14.71 12.83
C ALA A 103 -4.44 -13.45 13.52
N VAL A 104 -4.90 -12.50 12.70
CA VAL A 104 -5.60 -11.29 13.13
C VAL A 104 -6.81 -11.05 12.24
N THR A 105 -7.87 -10.53 12.84
CA THR A 105 -9.03 -10.03 12.11
C THR A 105 -9.01 -8.51 12.11
N ILE A 106 -9.02 -7.93 10.90
CA ILE A 106 -9.10 -6.48 10.67
C ILE A 106 -10.53 -6.16 10.25
N ALA A 107 -11.15 -5.23 10.92
CA ALA A 107 -12.51 -4.81 10.59
C ALA A 107 -12.59 -3.29 10.44
N SER A 108 -13.32 -2.85 9.42
CA SER A 108 -13.76 -1.46 9.23
C SER A 108 -15.27 -1.37 9.43
N ARG A 109 -15.85 -0.20 9.21
CA ARG A 109 -17.30 0.01 9.20
C ARG A 109 -18.01 -0.69 8.04
N ARG A 110 -17.27 -1.25 7.07
CA ARG A 110 -17.77 -1.82 5.80
C ARG A 110 -17.64 -3.33 5.73
N GLY A 111 -16.67 -3.89 6.42
CA GLY A 111 -16.44 -5.33 6.38
C GLY A 111 -15.25 -5.73 7.25
N SER A 112 -14.89 -6.99 7.14
CA SER A 112 -13.74 -7.56 7.85
C SER A 112 -13.00 -8.58 6.98
N VAL A 113 -11.71 -8.70 7.25
CA VAL A 113 -10.83 -9.72 6.66
C VAL A 113 -9.97 -10.33 7.75
N THR A 114 -9.61 -11.59 7.60
CA THR A 114 -8.67 -12.29 8.50
C THR A 114 -7.42 -12.70 7.72
N LEU A 115 -6.27 -12.45 8.31
CA LEU A 115 -4.97 -12.68 7.68
C LEU A 115 -3.89 -12.94 8.74
N PHE A 116 -2.67 -13.18 8.31
CA PHE A 116 -1.52 -13.36 9.22
C PHE A 116 -0.78 -12.05 9.47
N ALA A 117 -0.31 -11.86 10.69
CA ALA A 117 0.42 -10.66 11.10
C ALA A 117 1.92 -10.81 10.85
N ARG A 118 2.52 -9.84 10.18
CA ARG A 118 3.97 -9.67 10.03
C ARG A 118 4.44 -8.53 10.93
N ALA A 119 5.45 -8.79 11.76
CA ALA A 119 6.11 -7.74 12.51
C ALA A 119 7.06 -6.96 11.59
N ASP A 120 6.89 -5.64 11.51
CA ASP A 120 7.69 -4.75 10.70
C ASP A 120 7.89 -3.43 11.42
N ALA A 121 9.12 -3.17 11.87
CA ALA A 121 9.48 -1.95 12.58
C ALA A 121 9.40 -0.68 11.70
N GLY A 122 9.36 -0.83 10.37
CA GLY A 122 9.14 0.26 9.43
C GLY A 122 7.67 0.71 9.34
N THR A 123 6.74 -0.12 9.80
CA THR A 123 5.32 0.26 9.89
C THR A 123 5.12 1.21 11.08
N PRO A 124 4.52 2.40 10.91
CA PRO A 124 4.30 3.31 12.03
C PRO A 124 3.35 2.71 13.08
N ARG A 125 3.56 3.07 14.35
CA ARG A 125 2.63 2.70 15.42
C ARG A 125 1.23 3.27 15.18
N GLY A 126 0.21 2.47 15.48
CA GLY A 126 -1.18 2.82 15.23
C GLY A 126 -1.58 2.75 13.75
N ALA A 127 -0.68 2.26 12.89
CA ALA A 127 -0.98 1.98 11.49
C ALA A 127 -0.70 0.52 11.16
N LEU A 128 -1.33 0.05 10.09
CA LEU A 128 -1.04 -1.25 9.50
C LEU A 128 -1.06 -1.17 7.98
N PHE A 129 -0.25 -2.01 7.34
CA PHE A 129 -0.20 -2.11 5.88
C PHE A 129 -0.80 -3.43 5.43
N LEU A 130 -1.69 -3.38 4.43
CA LEU A 130 -2.32 -4.55 3.84
C LEU A 130 -2.16 -4.54 2.31
N PRO A 131 -1.49 -5.54 1.72
CA PRO A 131 -1.44 -5.69 0.28
C PRO A 131 -2.82 -6.01 -0.30
N PHE A 132 -3.15 -5.44 -1.45
CA PHE A 132 -4.44 -5.68 -2.10
C PHE A 132 -4.41 -6.80 -3.14
N CYS A 133 -3.33 -7.61 -3.19
CA CYS A 133 -3.19 -8.72 -4.13
C CYS A 133 -3.85 -10.03 -3.68
N TYR A 134 -4.37 -10.09 -2.47
CA TYR A 134 -4.96 -11.30 -1.90
C TYR A 134 -6.48 -11.22 -1.92
N TYR A 135 -7.13 -11.96 -2.81
CA TYR A 135 -8.59 -12.00 -2.89
C TYR A 135 -9.23 -12.70 -1.68
N GLU A 136 -8.50 -13.62 -1.05
CA GLU A 136 -8.90 -14.32 0.17
C GLU A 136 -8.95 -13.39 1.41
N ALA A 137 -8.25 -12.25 1.35
CA ALA A 137 -8.32 -11.17 2.33
C ALA A 137 -8.38 -9.82 1.60
N ALA A 138 -9.42 -9.63 0.81
CA ALA A 138 -9.55 -8.50 -0.10
C ALA A 138 -9.57 -7.17 0.66
N ALA A 139 -8.48 -6.40 0.57
CA ALA A 139 -8.33 -5.10 1.25
C ALA A 139 -9.46 -4.12 0.92
N ASN A 140 -10.01 -4.18 -0.29
CA ASN A 140 -11.11 -3.32 -0.72
C ASN A 140 -12.43 -3.53 0.05
N MET A 141 -12.58 -4.64 0.76
CA MET A 141 -13.70 -4.84 1.71
C MET A 141 -13.65 -3.85 2.88
N LEU A 142 -12.49 -3.28 3.15
CA LEU A 142 -12.24 -2.41 4.30
C LEU A 142 -12.24 -0.92 3.94
N THR A 143 -11.93 -0.58 2.69
CA THR A 143 -11.68 0.80 2.26
C THR A 143 -12.95 1.64 2.22
N ASN A 144 -12.82 2.95 2.47
CA ASN A 144 -13.95 3.87 2.43
C ASN A 144 -14.25 4.33 1.00
N PRO A 145 -15.50 4.70 0.66
CA PRO A 145 -15.91 5.09 -0.67
C PRO A 145 -15.71 6.59 -0.97
N ALA A 146 -15.11 7.35 -0.05
CA ALA A 146 -14.92 8.79 -0.25
C ALA A 146 -14.04 9.04 -1.48
N LEU A 147 -14.42 10.02 -2.28
CA LEU A 147 -13.71 10.42 -3.49
C LEU A 147 -13.13 11.81 -3.33
N ASP A 148 -11.93 12.05 -3.86
CA ASP A 148 -11.45 13.41 -3.96
C ASP A 148 -12.35 14.24 -4.90
N PRO A 149 -12.52 15.55 -4.61
CA PRO A 149 -13.50 16.37 -5.33
C PRO A 149 -13.16 16.62 -6.79
N PHE A 150 -11.91 16.46 -7.20
CA PHE A 150 -11.42 16.81 -8.53
C PHE A 150 -11.22 15.57 -9.40
N GLY A 151 -10.27 14.71 -9.04
CA GLY A 151 -9.90 13.51 -9.80
C GLY A 151 -10.80 12.30 -9.55
N LYS A 152 -11.71 12.40 -8.56
CA LYS A 152 -12.60 11.29 -8.17
C LYS A 152 -11.86 10.02 -7.78
N ILE A 153 -10.66 10.18 -7.23
CA ILE A 153 -9.87 9.07 -6.75
C ILE A 153 -10.37 8.66 -5.36
N PRO A 154 -10.68 7.38 -5.12
CA PRO A 154 -11.15 6.93 -3.81
C PRO A 154 -10.02 6.91 -2.76
N GLU A 155 -10.36 7.17 -1.51
CA GLU A 155 -9.45 7.12 -0.36
C GLU A 155 -9.13 5.67 0.05
N PHE A 156 -8.66 4.86 -0.87
CA PHE A 156 -8.36 3.45 -0.61
C PHE A 156 -7.06 3.20 0.18
N LYS A 157 -6.27 4.25 0.45
CA LYS A 157 -4.99 4.16 1.19
C LYS A 157 -5.05 4.72 2.60
N TYR A 158 -6.22 5.12 3.06
CA TYR A 158 -6.41 5.64 4.41
C TYR A 158 -7.83 5.37 4.87
N CYS A 159 -8.00 4.47 5.83
CA CYS A 159 -9.28 4.25 6.50
C CYS A 159 -9.06 3.78 7.94
N ALA A 160 -10.07 4.03 8.78
CA ALA A 160 -10.04 3.62 10.17
C ALA A 160 -10.47 2.16 10.33
N VAL A 161 -9.69 1.40 11.08
CA VAL A 161 -9.95 -0.03 11.33
C VAL A 161 -9.70 -0.38 12.78
N LYS A 162 -10.29 -1.47 13.24
CA LYS A 162 -9.93 -2.17 14.47
C LYS A 162 -9.27 -3.50 14.14
N VAL A 163 -8.39 -3.93 15.02
CA VAL A 163 -7.67 -5.20 14.90
C VAL A 163 -7.96 -6.03 16.13
N THR A 164 -8.32 -7.30 15.94
CA THR A 164 -8.50 -8.28 17.01
C THR A 164 -7.61 -9.49 16.77
N ALA A 165 -7.06 -10.04 17.84
CA ALA A 165 -6.29 -11.28 17.77
C ALA A 165 -7.18 -12.45 17.34
N GLY A 166 -6.62 -13.35 16.53
CA GLY A 166 -7.30 -14.59 16.11
C GLY A 166 -8.19 -14.41 14.88
N GLY A 167 -9.00 -15.41 14.65
CA GLY A 167 -9.81 -15.61 13.46
C GLY A 167 -9.25 -16.71 12.56
N THR A 168 -10.03 -17.10 11.55
CA THR A 168 -9.62 -18.10 10.56
C THR A 168 -9.44 -17.41 9.22
N PRO A 169 -8.20 -17.29 8.70
CA PRO A 169 -7.97 -16.79 7.36
C PRO A 169 -8.71 -17.65 6.32
N ALA A 170 -9.31 -17.02 5.34
CA ALA A 170 -9.95 -17.75 4.25
C ALA A 170 -8.91 -18.58 3.49
N ALA A 171 -9.28 -19.80 3.10
CA ALA A 171 -8.46 -20.62 2.25
C ALA A 171 -8.31 -19.97 0.87
N ARG A 172 -7.14 -20.13 0.26
CA ARG A 172 -6.95 -19.83 -1.15
C ARG A 172 -7.85 -20.78 -1.95
N PHE A 173 -8.77 -20.22 -2.73
CA PHE A 173 -9.49 -21.02 -3.71
C PHE A 173 -8.47 -21.47 -4.75
N GLY A 174 -8.26 -22.78 -4.87
CA GLY A 174 -7.40 -23.34 -5.91
C GLY A 174 -7.96 -22.98 -7.27
N TYR A 175 -7.10 -22.50 -8.14
CA TYR A 175 -7.27 -22.75 -9.55
C TYR A 175 -6.55 -24.09 -9.78
N ASP A 176 -7.27 -25.18 -9.58
CA ASP A 176 -6.83 -26.51 -10.00
C ASP A 176 -6.86 -26.59 -11.53
#